data_5b12fc6f2e32eccc733c6a8fc25e3b56
#
_entry.id   5b12fc6f2e32eccc733c6a8fc25e3b56
#
_cell.length_a   1.000
_cell.length_b   1.000
_cell.length_c   1.000
_cell.angle_alpha   90.00
_cell.angle_beta   90.00
_cell.angle_gamma   90.00
#
_symmetry.space_group_name_H-M   'P 1'
#
loop_
_entity.id
_entity.type
_entity.pdbx_description
1 polymer ?
#
loop_
_entity_poly.entity_id
_entity_poly.type
_entity_poly.pdbx_seq_one_letter_code
_entity_poly.pdbx_strand_id
1 'polypeptide(L)'
;MLNYLWSGMILIGILFAAFSGKMPDITTAALDSSKEAVTLCITMMGVMSFWTGLMGIAEKSGILKTATVRLSPLIHFLFPELPKDHPAEKPIAANIIANVLGLGWAATPAGLEAMEELQKLKEDRRLGKAAGPVRKRGVASNEMCTFLIVNISSLQLIPVSVIAYRSQYGSVNPTAVVGSGIAATAVSTGAAILFCRIMDRKS
;
A
#
# COMPACT_ATOMS: atom_id res chain seq x y z
N MET A 1 15.17 -12.77 5.37
CA MET A 1 14.88 -12.64 6.81
C MET A 1 13.44 -13.05 7.14
N LEU A 2 12.43 -12.52 6.46
CA LEU A 2 11.01 -12.82 6.72
C LEU A 2 10.69 -14.33 6.62
N ASN A 3 11.22 -15.02 5.61
CA ASN A 3 11.01 -16.46 5.41
C ASN A 3 11.51 -17.30 6.61
N TYR A 4 12.66 -16.91 7.19
CA TYR A 4 13.18 -17.61 8.37
C TYR A 4 12.31 -17.41 9.61
N LEU A 5 11.73 -16.22 9.74
CA LEU A 5 10.80 -15.90 10.83
C LEU A 5 9.52 -16.74 10.71
N TRP A 6 8.92 -16.78 9.53
CA TRP A 6 7.73 -17.61 9.27
C TRP A 6 8.02 -19.11 9.47
N SER A 7 9.12 -19.59 8.91
CA SER A 7 9.51 -21.00 9.08
C SER A 7 9.77 -21.34 10.56
N GLY A 8 10.40 -20.45 11.30
CA GLY A 8 10.63 -20.62 12.74
C GLY A 8 9.33 -20.67 13.53
N MET A 9 8.38 -19.80 13.26
CA MET A 9 7.07 -19.81 13.93
C MET A 9 6.31 -21.12 13.66
N ILE A 10 6.31 -21.58 12.41
CA ILE A 10 5.65 -22.86 12.04
C ILE A 10 6.33 -24.03 12.74
N LEU A 11 7.66 -24.10 12.73
CA LEU A 11 8.41 -25.18 13.40
C LEU A 11 8.14 -25.20 14.90
N ILE A 12 8.18 -24.05 15.57
CA ILE A 12 7.86 -23.95 17.01
C ILE A 12 6.45 -24.44 17.29
N GLY A 13 5.47 -24.03 16.47
CA GLY A 13 4.09 -24.49 16.59
C GLY A 13 3.94 -26.00 16.48
N ILE A 14 4.59 -26.62 15.48
CA ILE A 14 4.58 -28.06 15.28
C ILE A 14 5.24 -28.80 16.45
N LEU A 15 6.41 -28.34 16.89
CA LEU A 15 7.11 -28.95 18.03
C LEU A 15 6.27 -28.87 19.31
N PHE A 16 5.69 -27.69 19.58
CA PHE A 16 4.80 -27.52 20.73
C PHE A 16 3.61 -28.48 20.69
N ALA A 17 2.97 -28.66 19.55
CA ALA A 17 1.83 -29.55 19.40
C ALA A 17 2.26 -31.03 19.55
N ALA A 18 3.45 -31.40 19.09
CA ALA A 18 4.00 -32.75 19.30
C ALA A 18 4.20 -33.08 20.76
N PHE A 19 4.76 -32.14 21.53
CA PHE A 19 4.97 -32.33 22.99
C PHE A 19 3.68 -32.21 23.80
N SER A 20 2.69 -31.45 23.30
CA SER A 20 1.40 -31.23 23.98
C SER A 20 0.31 -32.23 23.58
N GLY A 21 0.60 -33.21 22.72
CA GLY A 21 -0.38 -34.19 22.22
C GLY A 21 -1.45 -33.60 21.30
N LYS A 22 -1.24 -32.40 20.74
CA LYS A 22 -2.18 -31.64 19.90
C LYS A 22 -1.90 -31.73 18.40
N MET A 23 -1.26 -32.81 17.95
CA MET A 23 -0.97 -32.99 16.52
C MET A 23 -2.22 -32.99 15.61
N PRO A 24 -3.39 -33.57 16.02
CA PRO A 24 -4.61 -33.46 15.21
C PRO A 24 -5.04 -32.00 14.96
N ASP A 25 -4.84 -31.11 15.95
CA ASP A 25 -5.20 -29.68 15.83
C ASP A 25 -4.40 -28.99 14.74
N ILE A 26 -3.14 -29.36 14.53
CA ILE A 26 -2.30 -28.82 13.44
C ILE A 26 -2.86 -29.20 12.08
N THR A 27 -3.26 -30.47 11.91
CA THR A 27 -3.84 -30.94 10.64
C THR A 27 -5.15 -30.20 10.34
N THR A 28 -6.01 -30.06 11.35
CA THR A 28 -7.27 -29.30 11.23
C THR A 28 -6.99 -27.84 10.90
N ALA A 29 -6.07 -27.18 11.63
CA ALA A 29 -5.69 -25.79 11.37
C ALA A 29 -5.11 -25.58 9.98
N ALA A 30 -4.29 -26.53 9.47
CA ALA A 30 -3.74 -26.46 8.12
C ALA A 30 -4.82 -26.56 7.05
N LEU A 31 -5.80 -27.47 7.22
CA LEU A 31 -6.92 -27.62 6.30
C LEU A 31 -7.86 -26.41 6.32
N ASP A 32 -8.17 -25.88 7.50
CA ASP A 32 -9.04 -24.70 7.65
C ASP A 32 -8.36 -23.45 7.11
N SER A 33 -7.07 -23.26 7.40
CA SER A 33 -6.28 -22.15 6.81
C SER A 33 -6.22 -22.24 5.29
N SER A 34 -6.14 -23.45 4.73
CA SER A 34 -6.14 -23.64 3.27
C SER A 34 -7.48 -23.25 2.65
N LYS A 35 -8.61 -23.60 3.28
CA LYS A 35 -9.95 -23.18 2.83
C LYS A 35 -10.12 -21.67 2.95
N GLU A 36 -9.68 -21.08 4.06
CA GLU A 36 -9.71 -19.64 4.27
C GLU A 36 -8.88 -18.91 3.22
N ALA A 37 -7.69 -19.41 2.91
CA ALA A 37 -6.81 -18.84 1.86
C ALA A 37 -7.48 -18.85 0.49
N VAL A 38 -8.14 -19.95 0.09
CA VAL A 38 -8.87 -20.02 -1.19
C VAL A 38 -10.03 -19.01 -1.21
N THR A 39 -10.82 -18.96 -0.14
CA THR A 39 -11.94 -18.02 -0.01
C THR A 39 -11.45 -16.57 -0.10
N LEU A 40 -10.35 -16.27 0.59
CA LEU A 40 -9.71 -14.97 0.55
C LEU A 40 -9.24 -14.61 -0.86
N CYS A 41 -8.58 -15.53 -1.57
CA CYS A 41 -8.14 -15.32 -2.95
C CYS A 41 -9.30 -15.01 -3.89
N ILE A 42 -10.41 -15.75 -3.80
CA ILE A 42 -11.60 -15.51 -4.64
C ILE A 42 -12.21 -14.13 -4.31
N THR A 43 -12.35 -13.82 -3.03
CA THR A 43 -12.88 -12.53 -2.57
C THR A 43 -12.00 -11.38 -3.06
N MET A 44 -10.68 -11.51 -2.92
CA MET A 44 -9.72 -10.52 -3.39
C MET A 44 -9.79 -10.33 -4.90
N MET A 45 -9.87 -11.42 -5.67
CA MET A 45 -10.03 -11.36 -7.12
C MET A 45 -11.29 -10.55 -7.49
N GLY A 46 -12.42 -10.82 -6.83
CA GLY A 46 -13.67 -10.10 -7.05
C GLY A 46 -13.54 -8.61 -6.75
N VAL A 47 -13.00 -8.27 -5.58
CA VAL A 47 -12.81 -6.87 -5.15
C VAL A 47 -11.85 -6.13 -6.08
N MET A 48 -10.71 -6.76 -6.43
CA MET A 48 -9.73 -6.13 -7.34
C MET A 48 -10.30 -5.94 -8.74
N SER A 49 -11.04 -6.93 -9.28
CA SER A 49 -11.67 -6.83 -10.60
C SER A 49 -12.72 -5.72 -10.62
N PHE A 50 -13.58 -5.65 -9.62
CA PHE A 50 -14.58 -4.58 -9.47
C PHE A 50 -13.91 -3.21 -9.41
N TRP A 51 -12.87 -3.07 -8.59
CA TRP A 51 -12.14 -1.83 -8.42
C TRP A 51 -11.38 -1.41 -9.68
N THR A 52 -10.72 -2.34 -10.36
CA THR A 52 -10.05 -2.08 -11.65
C THR A 52 -11.06 -1.57 -12.69
N GLY A 53 -12.26 -2.16 -12.71
CA GLY A 53 -13.36 -1.68 -13.54
C GLY A 53 -13.79 -0.25 -13.20
N LEU A 54 -13.97 0.07 -11.92
CA LEU A 54 -14.31 1.43 -11.46
C LEU A 54 -13.21 2.45 -11.81
N MET A 55 -11.94 2.10 -11.61
CA MET A 55 -10.81 2.97 -11.99
C MET A 55 -10.75 3.18 -13.49
N GLY A 56 -11.04 2.16 -14.30
CA GLY A 56 -11.15 2.31 -15.76
C GLY A 56 -12.27 3.27 -16.17
N ILE A 57 -13.40 3.25 -15.49
CA ILE A 57 -14.50 4.22 -15.70
C ILE A 57 -14.05 5.63 -15.28
N ALA A 58 -13.44 5.77 -14.09
CA ALA A 58 -12.95 7.05 -13.58
C ALA A 58 -11.88 7.67 -14.49
N GLU A 59 -11.05 6.84 -15.11
CA GLU A 59 -10.07 7.29 -16.10
C GLU A 59 -10.73 7.81 -17.37
N LYS A 60 -11.62 6.99 -17.97
CA LYS A 60 -12.31 7.35 -19.21
C LYS A 60 -13.25 8.57 -19.04
N SER A 61 -13.84 8.75 -17.88
CA SER A 61 -14.69 9.91 -17.56
C SER A 61 -13.91 11.21 -17.28
N GLY A 62 -12.57 11.15 -17.20
CA GLY A 62 -11.74 12.30 -16.87
C GLY A 62 -11.71 12.67 -15.38
N ILE A 63 -12.42 11.95 -14.52
CA ILE A 63 -12.43 12.19 -13.06
C ILE A 63 -11.03 12.05 -12.50
N LEU A 64 -10.28 11.01 -12.91
CA LEU A 64 -8.92 10.79 -12.44
C LEU A 64 -7.99 11.93 -12.86
N LYS A 65 -8.13 12.46 -14.08
CA LYS A 65 -7.37 13.63 -14.54
C LYS A 65 -7.64 14.85 -13.67
N THR A 66 -8.91 15.13 -13.39
CA THR A 66 -9.32 16.27 -12.54
C THR A 66 -8.79 16.10 -11.11
N ALA A 67 -8.87 14.89 -10.56
CA ALA A 67 -8.35 14.57 -9.23
C ALA A 67 -6.82 14.72 -9.18
N THR A 68 -6.10 14.26 -10.20
CA THR A 68 -4.64 14.42 -10.32
C THR A 68 -4.24 15.89 -10.32
N VAL A 69 -4.92 16.72 -11.11
CA VAL A 69 -4.66 18.17 -11.14
C VAL A 69 -4.88 18.81 -9.77
N ARG A 70 -5.92 18.43 -9.04
CA ARG A 70 -6.17 18.95 -7.68
C ARG A 70 -5.16 18.43 -6.65
N LEU A 71 -4.64 17.22 -6.83
CA LEU A 71 -3.61 16.63 -5.96
C LEU A 71 -2.19 17.01 -6.36
N SER A 72 -1.99 17.58 -7.55
CA SER A 72 -0.66 17.97 -8.04
C SER A 72 0.12 18.84 -7.04
N PRO A 73 -0.47 19.85 -6.35
CA PRO A 73 0.24 20.61 -5.33
C PRO A 73 0.73 19.74 -4.16
N LEU A 74 -0.08 18.77 -3.74
CA LEU A 74 0.30 17.81 -2.69
C LEU A 74 1.39 16.85 -3.19
N ILE A 75 1.28 16.38 -4.42
CA ILE A 75 2.29 15.50 -5.02
C ILE A 75 3.63 16.22 -5.12
N HIS A 76 3.68 17.44 -5.64
CA HIS A 76 4.92 18.22 -5.70
C HIS A 76 5.44 18.63 -4.32
N PHE A 77 4.56 18.76 -3.34
CA PHE A 77 4.99 18.94 -1.95
C PHE A 77 5.65 17.67 -1.42
N LEU A 78 5.15 16.48 -1.70
CA LEU A 78 5.70 15.19 -1.26
C LEU A 78 6.93 14.78 -2.07
N PHE A 79 6.94 15.09 -3.37
CA PHE A 79 7.98 14.70 -4.34
C PHE A 79 8.57 15.93 -5.02
N PRO A 80 9.39 16.73 -4.32
CA PRO A 80 9.91 18.01 -4.86
C PRO A 80 10.81 17.85 -6.08
N GLU A 81 11.43 16.69 -6.23
CA GLU A 81 12.35 16.38 -7.34
C GLU A 81 11.64 15.72 -8.54
N LEU A 82 10.33 15.46 -8.43
CA LEU A 82 9.54 14.93 -9.54
C LEU A 82 9.30 16.03 -10.58
N PRO A 83 9.66 15.82 -11.86
CA PRO A 83 9.36 16.79 -12.92
C PRO A 83 7.86 17.03 -13.03
N LYS A 84 7.46 18.25 -13.38
CA LYS A 84 6.05 18.57 -13.63
C LYS A 84 5.53 17.79 -14.83
N ASP A 85 4.26 17.37 -14.74
CA ASP A 85 3.59 16.56 -15.77
C ASP A 85 4.27 15.21 -16.04
N HIS A 86 5.03 14.69 -15.07
CA HIS A 86 5.66 13.36 -15.22
C HIS A 86 4.59 12.24 -15.20
N PRO A 87 4.74 11.19 -16.03
CA PRO A 87 3.79 10.06 -16.08
C PRO A 87 3.48 9.41 -14.72
N ALA A 88 4.42 9.46 -13.75
CA ALA A 88 4.22 8.95 -12.40
C ALA A 88 3.14 9.70 -11.58
N GLU A 89 2.82 10.96 -11.90
CA GLU A 89 1.85 11.75 -11.12
C GLU A 89 0.46 11.10 -11.09
N LYS A 90 0.02 10.57 -12.23
CA LYS A 90 -1.30 9.96 -12.36
C LYS A 90 -1.45 8.69 -11.50
N PRO A 91 -0.57 7.68 -11.58
CA PRO A 91 -0.65 6.51 -10.72
C PRO A 91 -0.37 6.82 -9.24
N ILE A 92 0.47 7.81 -8.91
CA ILE A 92 0.65 8.29 -7.53
C ILE A 92 -0.66 8.87 -6.99
N ALA A 93 -1.34 9.73 -7.76
CA ALA A 93 -2.63 10.30 -7.36
C ALA A 93 -3.68 9.21 -7.16
N ALA A 94 -3.79 8.25 -8.09
CA ALA A 94 -4.71 7.14 -8.01
C ALA A 94 -4.47 6.27 -6.76
N ASN A 95 -3.21 5.99 -6.46
CA ASN A 95 -2.82 5.24 -5.28
C ASN A 95 -3.16 6.00 -3.98
N ILE A 96 -2.87 7.31 -3.90
CA ILE A 96 -3.22 8.15 -2.74
C ILE A 96 -4.74 8.15 -2.53
N ILE A 97 -5.52 8.35 -3.60
CA ILE A 97 -7.00 8.37 -3.53
C ILE A 97 -7.51 7.03 -3.00
N ALA A 98 -7.03 5.91 -3.55
CA ALA A 98 -7.45 4.58 -3.14
C ALA A 98 -7.12 4.32 -1.66
N ASN A 99 -5.94 4.72 -1.19
CA ASN A 99 -5.54 4.60 0.21
C ASN A 99 -6.40 5.46 1.14
N VAL A 100 -6.64 6.72 0.79
CA VAL A 100 -7.49 7.64 1.56
C VAL A 100 -8.92 7.10 1.68
N LEU A 101 -9.45 6.49 0.63
CA LEU A 101 -10.75 5.82 0.64
C LEU A 101 -10.74 4.46 1.38
N GLY A 102 -9.61 4.02 1.90
CA GLY A 102 -9.47 2.77 2.64
C GLY A 102 -9.51 1.51 1.77
N LEU A 103 -9.25 1.66 0.49
CA LEU A 103 -9.30 0.60 -0.50
C LEU A 103 -7.88 0.06 -0.77
N GLY A 104 -7.15 -0.26 0.29
CA GLY A 104 -5.71 -0.59 0.25
C GLY A 104 -5.32 -1.60 -0.83
N TRP A 105 -6.12 -2.63 -1.05
CA TRP A 105 -5.84 -3.63 -2.09
C TRP A 105 -6.03 -3.07 -3.50
N ALA A 106 -6.97 -2.16 -3.69
CA ALA A 106 -7.18 -1.46 -4.95
C ALA A 106 -6.08 -0.44 -5.26
N ALA A 107 -5.35 0.02 -4.25
CA ALA A 107 -4.19 0.88 -4.42
C ALA A 107 -2.98 0.14 -5.00
N THR A 108 -2.91 -1.19 -4.88
CA THR A 108 -1.75 -1.98 -5.28
C THR A 108 -1.39 -1.86 -6.76
N PRO A 109 -2.32 -2.01 -7.74
CA PRO A 109 -2.00 -1.85 -9.15
C PRO A 109 -1.43 -0.45 -9.47
N ALA A 110 -2.10 0.60 -8.97
CA ALA A 110 -1.62 1.97 -9.14
C ALA A 110 -0.27 2.21 -8.46
N GLY A 111 -0.03 1.58 -7.32
CA GLY A 111 1.25 1.64 -6.62
C GLY A 111 2.39 0.99 -7.41
N LEU A 112 2.14 -0.15 -8.04
CA LEU A 112 3.13 -0.81 -8.90
C LEU A 112 3.43 0.02 -10.14
N GLU A 113 2.42 0.59 -10.80
CA GLU A 113 2.60 1.49 -11.94
C GLU A 113 3.38 2.75 -11.54
N ALA A 114 3.07 3.35 -10.38
CA ALA A 114 3.83 4.49 -9.86
C ALA A 114 5.31 4.15 -9.65
N MET A 115 5.61 3.00 -9.05
CA MET A 115 6.98 2.55 -8.83
C MET A 115 7.71 2.25 -10.14
N GLU A 116 7.03 1.72 -11.15
CA GLU A 116 7.60 1.49 -12.49
C GLU A 116 8.00 2.82 -13.15
N GLU A 117 7.12 3.82 -13.12
CA GLU A 117 7.40 5.15 -13.69
C GLU A 117 8.52 5.87 -12.92
N LEU A 118 8.56 5.77 -11.58
CA LEU A 118 9.67 6.29 -10.79
C LEU A 118 10.99 5.56 -11.07
N GLN A 119 10.94 4.26 -11.36
CA GLN A 119 12.12 3.51 -11.79
C GLN A 119 12.63 3.98 -13.16
N LYS A 120 11.73 4.25 -14.12
CA LYS A 120 12.08 4.82 -15.43
C LYS A 120 12.75 6.19 -15.26
N LEU A 121 12.18 7.08 -14.44
CA LEU A 121 12.77 8.39 -14.14
C LEU A 121 14.19 8.27 -13.58
N LYS A 122 14.39 7.35 -12.63
CA LYS A 122 15.72 7.10 -12.05
C LYS A 122 16.72 6.65 -13.11
N GLU A 123 16.33 5.73 -14.02
CA GLU A 123 17.21 5.28 -15.11
C GLU A 123 17.49 6.40 -16.13
N ASP A 124 16.50 7.22 -16.46
CA ASP A 124 16.67 8.36 -17.35
C ASP A 124 17.64 9.40 -16.77
N ARG A 125 17.57 9.65 -15.46
CA ARG A 125 18.58 10.50 -14.77
C ARG A 125 19.98 9.87 -14.84
N ARG A 126 20.09 8.56 -14.64
CA ARG A 126 21.37 7.85 -14.72
C ARG A 126 21.98 7.91 -16.12
N LEU A 127 21.14 7.92 -17.15
CA LEU A 127 21.54 8.03 -18.56
C LEU A 127 21.72 9.49 -19.03
N GLY A 128 21.52 10.48 -18.13
CA GLY A 128 21.61 11.90 -18.46
C GLY A 128 20.46 12.44 -19.32
N LYS A 129 19.34 11.69 -19.41
CA LYS A 129 18.15 12.07 -20.19
C LYS A 129 17.16 12.93 -19.39
N ALA A 130 17.23 12.89 -18.08
CA ALA A 130 16.37 13.68 -17.18
C ALA A 130 17.21 14.41 -16.13
N ALA A 131 16.76 15.61 -15.73
CA ALA A 131 17.38 16.38 -14.67
C ALA A 131 17.04 15.81 -13.28
N GLY A 132 17.97 15.97 -12.35
CA GLY A 132 17.79 15.57 -10.94
C GLY A 132 18.92 14.70 -10.41
N PRO A 133 18.85 14.29 -9.14
CA PRO A 133 19.91 13.54 -8.50
C PRO A 133 20.07 12.15 -9.11
N VAL A 134 21.33 11.79 -9.40
CA VAL A 134 21.70 10.49 -9.96
C VAL A 134 21.99 9.51 -8.84
N ARG A 135 21.33 8.37 -8.83
CA ARG A 135 21.55 7.28 -7.88
C ARG A 135 22.21 6.08 -8.54
N LYS A 136 23.06 5.37 -7.79
CA LYS A 136 23.72 4.15 -8.26
C LYS A 136 22.71 3.06 -8.62
N ARG A 137 23.10 2.14 -9.49
CA ARG A 137 22.29 0.97 -9.82
C ARG A 137 22.04 0.15 -8.54
N GLY A 138 20.79 -0.29 -8.34
CA GLY A 138 20.37 -1.03 -7.14
C GLY A 138 20.03 -0.16 -5.91
N VAL A 139 20.24 1.17 -5.97
CA VAL A 139 19.85 2.10 -4.90
C VAL A 139 18.53 2.77 -5.29
N ALA A 140 17.56 2.83 -4.40
CA ALA A 140 16.29 3.52 -4.63
C ALA A 140 16.49 5.04 -4.71
N SER A 141 15.67 5.72 -5.52
CA SER A 141 15.64 7.19 -5.53
C SER A 141 14.85 7.71 -4.31
N ASN A 142 15.00 9.00 -4.00
CA ASN A 142 14.27 9.63 -2.90
C ASN A 142 12.76 9.53 -3.12
N GLU A 143 12.29 9.73 -4.34
CA GLU A 143 10.88 9.62 -4.70
C GLU A 143 10.34 8.21 -4.45
N MET A 144 11.11 7.17 -4.80
CA MET A 144 10.71 5.78 -4.52
C MET A 144 10.63 5.52 -3.02
N CYS A 145 11.58 6.02 -2.23
CA CYS A 145 11.56 5.89 -0.78
C CYS A 145 10.39 6.64 -0.16
N THR A 146 10.17 7.90 -0.56
CA THR A 146 9.06 8.72 -0.09
C THR A 146 7.72 8.09 -0.42
N PHE A 147 7.56 7.57 -1.65
CA PHE A 147 6.34 6.88 -2.05
C PHE A 147 6.05 5.66 -1.17
N LEU A 148 7.05 4.82 -0.91
CA LEU A 148 6.89 3.65 -0.03
C LEU A 148 6.55 4.06 1.41
N ILE A 149 7.25 5.04 1.97
CA ILE A 149 7.04 5.50 3.36
C ILE A 149 5.63 6.08 3.53
N VAL A 150 5.19 6.92 2.59
CA VAL A 150 3.84 7.50 2.62
C VAL A 150 2.77 6.42 2.43
N ASN A 151 3.01 5.47 1.54
CA ASN A 151 2.10 4.34 1.32
C ASN A 151 1.95 3.44 2.57
N ILE A 152 3.06 3.13 3.24
CA ILE A 152 3.06 2.32 4.48
C ILE A 152 2.36 3.07 5.62
N SER A 153 2.48 4.39 5.68
CA SER A 153 1.81 5.22 6.70
C SER A 153 0.29 5.24 6.56
N SER A 154 -0.22 4.95 5.36
CA SER A 154 -1.63 4.70 4.98
C SER A 154 -2.66 5.60 5.63
N LEU A 155 -2.72 6.89 5.22
CA LEU A 155 -3.84 7.74 5.63
C LEU A 155 -5.16 7.17 5.10
N GLN A 156 -6.02 6.72 6.01
CA GLN A 156 -7.34 6.18 5.67
C GLN A 156 -8.43 6.99 6.35
N LEU A 157 -9.40 7.49 5.58
CA LEU A 157 -10.61 8.11 6.12
C LEU A 157 -11.65 7.07 6.53
N ILE A 158 -11.74 5.99 5.77
CA ILE A 158 -12.66 4.89 6.04
C ILE A 158 -11.86 3.59 5.97
N PRO A 159 -11.56 2.93 7.11
CA PRO A 159 -10.83 1.67 7.12
C PRO A 159 -11.75 0.50 6.73
N VAL A 160 -12.15 0.45 5.44
CA VAL A 160 -13.14 -0.48 4.90
C VAL A 160 -12.81 -1.93 5.24
N SER A 161 -11.56 -2.34 5.09
CA SER A 161 -11.13 -3.71 5.39
C SER A 161 -11.32 -4.05 6.87
N VAL A 162 -10.97 -3.14 7.78
CA VAL A 162 -11.13 -3.36 9.23
C VAL A 162 -12.60 -3.41 9.60
N ILE A 163 -13.43 -2.55 9.01
CA ILE A 163 -14.90 -2.56 9.24
C ILE A 163 -15.48 -3.89 8.75
N ALA A 164 -15.07 -4.37 7.56
CA ALA A 164 -15.53 -5.63 7.00
C ALA A 164 -15.17 -6.82 7.91
N TYR A 165 -13.92 -6.92 8.36
CA TYR A 165 -13.50 -7.96 9.30
C TYR A 165 -14.28 -7.89 10.62
N ARG A 166 -14.41 -6.70 11.21
CA ARG A 166 -15.19 -6.54 12.45
C ARG A 166 -16.63 -6.96 12.28
N SER A 167 -17.25 -6.66 11.14
CA SER A 167 -18.61 -7.12 10.81
C SER A 167 -18.67 -8.63 10.66
N GLN A 168 -17.72 -9.24 9.96
CA GLN A 168 -17.63 -10.68 9.73
C GLN A 168 -17.49 -11.47 11.04
N TYR A 169 -16.72 -10.93 11.99
CA TYR A 169 -16.53 -11.54 13.32
C TYR A 169 -17.53 -11.09 14.38
N GLY A 170 -18.71 -10.57 13.96
CA GLY A 170 -19.84 -10.32 14.85
C GLY A 170 -19.71 -9.12 15.79
N SER A 171 -18.90 -8.12 15.44
CA SER A 171 -18.82 -6.88 16.22
C SER A 171 -20.17 -6.16 16.25
N VAL A 172 -20.65 -5.78 17.42
CA VAL A 172 -21.90 -5.04 17.60
C VAL A 172 -21.86 -3.65 16.92
N ASN A 173 -20.69 -3.03 16.87
CA ASN A 173 -20.47 -1.75 16.19
C ASN A 173 -19.18 -1.80 15.37
N PRO A 174 -19.21 -2.31 14.13
CA PRO A 174 -18.02 -2.41 13.27
C PRO A 174 -17.38 -1.05 12.97
N THR A 175 -18.17 0.02 12.87
CA THR A 175 -17.71 1.36 12.49
C THR A 175 -17.11 2.17 13.65
N ALA A 176 -17.18 1.72 14.88
CA ALA A 176 -16.63 2.42 16.05
C ALA A 176 -15.12 2.74 15.93
N VAL A 177 -14.40 1.99 15.10
CA VAL A 177 -12.96 2.15 14.87
C VAL A 177 -12.61 3.34 13.94
N VAL A 178 -13.58 3.93 13.23
CA VAL A 178 -13.32 4.96 12.21
C VAL A 178 -12.63 6.18 12.80
N GLY A 179 -13.16 6.74 13.88
CA GLY A 179 -12.59 7.95 14.49
C GLY A 179 -11.15 7.77 15.00
N SER A 180 -10.92 6.68 15.74
CA SER A 180 -9.57 6.35 16.23
C SER A 180 -8.62 5.98 15.09
N GLY A 181 -9.12 5.31 14.05
CA GLY A 181 -8.37 4.98 12.85
C GLY A 181 -7.89 6.22 12.10
N ILE A 182 -8.76 7.20 11.88
CA ILE A 182 -8.41 8.47 11.24
C ILE A 182 -7.32 9.19 12.05
N ALA A 183 -7.49 9.30 13.37
CA ALA A 183 -6.51 9.97 14.22
C ALA A 183 -5.15 9.27 14.17
N ALA A 184 -5.13 7.95 14.30
CA ALA A 184 -3.89 7.16 14.27
C ALA A 184 -3.17 7.27 12.92
N THR A 185 -3.89 7.12 11.80
CA THR A 185 -3.32 7.18 10.46
C THR A 185 -2.87 8.60 10.09
N ALA A 186 -3.58 9.64 10.56
CA ALA A 186 -3.17 11.04 10.37
C ALA A 186 -1.84 11.35 11.08
N VAL A 187 -1.67 10.88 12.33
CA VAL A 187 -0.41 11.03 13.07
C VAL A 187 0.72 10.27 12.37
N SER A 188 0.47 9.01 11.97
CA SER A 188 1.44 8.18 11.25
C SER A 188 1.90 8.85 9.94
N THR A 189 0.94 9.33 9.13
CA THR A 189 1.24 9.99 7.86
C THR A 189 1.96 11.34 8.08
N GLY A 190 1.57 12.09 9.09
CA GLY A 190 2.28 13.33 9.46
C GLY A 190 3.74 13.07 9.84
N ALA A 191 4.00 12.04 10.64
CA ALA A 191 5.36 11.62 11.00
C ALA A 191 6.15 11.14 9.77
N ALA A 192 5.53 10.36 8.88
CA ALA A 192 6.13 9.89 7.64
C ALA A 192 6.56 11.05 6.72
N ILE A 193 5.67 12.03 6.52
CA ILE A 193 5.96 13.23 5.70
C ILE A 193 7.10 14.04 6.32
N LEU A 194 7.08 14.25 7.63
CA LEU A 194 8.14 14.96 8.34
C LEU A 194 9.49 14.26 8.17
N PHE A 195 9.51 12.94 8.35
CA PHE A 195 10.71 12.13 8.16
C PHE A 195 11.26 12.25 6.72
N CYS A 196 10.42 12.09 5.72
CA CYS A 196 10.81 12.22 4.31
C CYS A 196 11.41 13.61 4.03
N ARG A 197 10.79 14.68 4.54
CA ARG A 197 11.28 16.05 4.37
C ARG A 197 12.63 16.31 5.02
N ILE A 198 12.88 15.73 6.19
CA ILE A 198 14.18 15.85 6.87
C ILE A 198 15.26 15.10 6.07
N MET A 199 14.92 13.92 5.55
CA MET A 199 15.87 13.12 4.78
C MET A 199 16.19 13.73 3.41
N ASP A 200 15.19 14.28 2.71
CA ASP A 200 15.40 14.96 1.43
C ASP A 200 16.33 16.18 1.53
N ARG A 201 16.32 16.89 2.68
CA ARG A 201 17.23 18.02 2.90
C ARG A 201 18.68 17.61 3.12
N LYS A 202 18.93 16.34 3.46
CA LYS A 202 20.27 15.81 3.77
C LYS A 202 20.87 15.03 2.59
N SER A 203 20.11 14.79 1.54
CA SER A 203 20.48 14.00 0.37
C SER A 203 20.89 14.88 -0.80
#